data_1ed0087073426f33864fea5576651493
#
_entry.id   1ed0087073426f33864fea5576651493
#
_cell.length_a   1.000
_cell.length_b   1.000
_cell.length_c   1.000
_cell.angle_alpha   90.00
_cell.angle_beta   90.00
_cell.angle_gamma   90.00
#
_symmetry.space_group_name_H-M   'P 1'
#
loop_
_entity.id
_entity.type
_entity.pdbx_description
1 polymer ?
#
loop_
_entity_poly.entity_id
_entity_poly.type
_entity_poly.pdbx_seq_one_letter_code
_entity_poly.pdbx_strand_id
1 'polypeptide(L)'
;MGTRHGNQLRMRITIGIIGALSLLAAREARADRRTMIRAYEFQTQPKGNLELELWNDVEAPRSAFSDSTIVTRVELEYGLTDRWDLALYHVFAQGGPQPNPEPFHFDSWRLEMRYRLAEKNEWPVDVMLYGELERPADFNEPFEVEEKLILEKDFGRLALVANLVGEQHLLRADLGRTWEVDFGVRYEVLPQLRVAAEFWTTHEFVGPDVSRNYYLGPSVSVATSKLWLQFGVGFGLDPGQDQQMLIRSVLGFNL
;
A
#
# COMPACT_ATOMS: atom_id res chain seq x y z
N MET A 1 -50.88 16.95 0.68
CA MET A 1 -50.22 15.87 1.43
C MET A 1 -48.88 15.58 0.78
N GLY A 2 -47.84 16.37 0.98
CA GLY A 2 -46.65 16.27 0.20
C GLY A 2 -45.43 17.12 0.67
N THR A 3 -45.14 17.18 2.00
CA THR A 3 -44.03 18.00 2.49
C THR A 3 -43.16 17.32 3.56
N ARG A 4 -43.44 16.07 3.97
CA ARG A 4 -42.68 15.39 5.01
C ARG A 4 -41.47 14.58 4.51
N HIS A 5 -41.40 14.17 3.25
CA HIS A 5 -40.26 13.35 2.74
C HIS A 5 -39.01 14.16 2.41
N GLY A 6 -39.13 15.42 1.98
CA GLY A 6 -37.99 16.27 1.62
C GLY A 6 -37.14 16.69 2.83
N ASN A 7 -37.73 16.86 3.99
CA ASN A 7 -37.00 17.29 5.19
C ASN A 7 -36.18 16.17 5.85
N GLN A 8 -36.61 14.92 5.75
CA GLN A 8 -35.84 13.78 6.31
C GLN A 8 -34.59 13.47 5.48
N LEU A 9 -34.66 13.63 4.17
CA LEU A 9 -33.49 13.40 3.31
C LEU A 9 -32.41 14.49 3.49
N ARG A 10 -32.84 15.76 3.61
CA ARG A 10 -31.93 16.89 3.90
C ARG A 10 -31.29 16.76 5.27
N MET A 11 -32.01 16.32 6.29
CA MET A 11 -31.49 16.13 7.65
C MET A 11 -30.48 14.97 7.71
N ARG A 12 -30.69 13.88 6.97
CA ARG A 12 -29.75 12.75 6.90
C ARG A 12 -28.45 13.10 6.16
N ILE A 13 -28.53 13.89 5.09
CA ILE A 13 -27.35 14.38 4.38
C ILE A 13 -26.56 15.37 5.24
N THR A 14 -27.24 16.27 5.97
CA THR A 14 -26.62 17.25 6.86
C THR A 14 -25.92 16.57 8.04
N ILE A 15 -26.51 15.52 8.64
CA ILE A 15 -25.90 14.74 9.72
C ILE A 15 -24.69 13.96 9.19
N GLY A 16 -24.77 13.40 7.98
CA GLY A 16 -23.64 12.71 7.34
C GLY A 16 -22.45 13.66 7.06
N ILE A 17 -22.73 14.86 6.60
CA ILE A 17 -21.69 15.88 6.31
C ILE A 17 -21.09 16.44 7.61
N ILE A 18 -21.91 16.67 8.66
CA ILE A 18 -21.43 17.13 9.97
C ILE A 18 -20.62 16.03 10.66
N GLY A 19 -21.00 14.75 10.54
CA GLY A 19 -20.23 13.61 11.03
C GLY A 19 -18.88 13.46 10.32
N ALA A 20 -18.83 13.68 9.02
CA ALA A 20 -17.58 13.66 8.25
C ALA A 20 -16.68 14.88 8.56
N LEU A 21 -17.27 16.06 8.78
CA LEU A 21 -16.54 17.28 9.17
C LEU A 21 -16.02 17.26 10.61
N SER A 22 -16.66 16.58 11.53
CA SER A 22 -16.17 16.42 12.91
C SER A 22 -14.96 15.50 13.01
N LEU A 23 -14.77 14.56 12.08
CA LEU A 23 -13.55 13.76 11.96
C LEU A 23 -12.34 14.60 11.46
N LEU A 24 -12.60 15.71 10.77
CA LEU A 24 -11.55 16.63 10.25
C LEU A 24 -11.03 17.62 11.31
N ALA A 25 -11.64 17.71 12.49
CA ALA A 25 -11.26 18.65 13.55
C ALA A 25 -10.20 18.09 14.53
N ALA A 26 -9.69 16.88 14.32
CA ALA A 26 -8.66 16.32 15.18
C ALA A 26 -7.29 16.98 14.91
N ARG A 27 -6.71 17.58 15.93
CA ARG A 27 -5.37 18.17 15.93
C ARG A 27 -4.34 17.08 15.68
N GLU A 28 -3.36 17.40 14.78
CA GLU A 28 -2.15 16.65 14.48
C GLU A 28 -2.33 15.13 14.39
N ALA A 29 -2.59 14.64 13.18
CA ALA A 29 -2.50 13.22 12.89
C ALA A 29 -1.02 12.81 13.02
N ARG A 30 -0.69 12.09 14.09
CA ARG A 30 0.63 11.50 14.34
C ARG A 30 0.70 10.04 13.91
N ALA A 31 -0.37 9.49 13.35
CA ALA A 31 -0.35 8.16 12.77
C ALA A 31 0.62 8.16 11.60
N ASP A 32 1.53 7.24 11.59
CA ASP A 32 2.28 6.88 10.40
C ASP A 32 1.26 6.41 9.37
N ARG A 33 1.07 7.16 8.28
CA ARG A 33 0.01 6.86 7.32
C ARG A 33 0.57 6.82 5.93
N ARG A 34 0.27 5.76 5.25
CA ARG A 34 0.53 5.65 3.82
C ARG A 34 -0.47 6.49 3.03
N THR A 35 0.00 7.04 1.93
CA THR A 35 -0.87 7.73 0.98
C THR A 35 -0.91 6.99 -0.35
N MET A 36 0.22 6.40 -0.74
CA MET A 36 0.42 5.75 -2.01
C MET A 36 0.06 4.27 -1.93
N ILE A 37 -0.45 3.70 -3.03
CA ILE A 37 -0.83 2.28 -3.10
C ILE A 37 0.36 1.37 -3.40
N ARG A 38 1.37 1.86 -4.14
CA ARG A 38 2.53 1.06 -4.50
C ARG A 38 3.81 1.61 -3.89
N ALA A 39 4.11 2.88 -4.15
CA ALA A 39 5.32 3.52 -3.64
C ALA A 39 5.31 3.63 -2.11
N TYR A 40 6.42 3.26 -1.48
CA TYR A 40 6.67 3.45 -0.05
C TYR A 40 7.21 4.86 0.20
N GLU A 41 6.66 5.53 1.20
CA GLU A 41 7.06 6.86 1.64
C GLU A 41 8.16 6.77 2.70
N PHE A 42 8.96 7.84 2.87
CA PHE A 42 10.03 7.91 3.87
C PHE A 42 9.45 8.08 5.28
N GLN A 43 9.04 6.98 5.87
CA GLN A 43 8.47 6.97 7.22
C GLN A 43 8.73 5.64 7.92
N THR A 44 8.91 5.69 9.24
CA THR A 44 9.03 4.56 10.15
C THR A 44 8.16 4.80 11.35
N GLN A 45 7.67 3.75 11.99
CA GLN A 45 6.93 3.88 13.25
C GLN A 45 7.80 4.55 14.32
N PRO A 46 7.28 5.52 15.08
CA PRO A 46 7.98 6.10 16.21
C PRO A 46 8.36 5.03 17.24
N LYS A 47 9.48 5.23 17.92
CA LYS A 47 9.96 4.30 18.95
C LYS A 47 8.90 3.94 19.98
N GLY A 48 8.66 2.64 20.13
CA GLY A 48 7.71 2.07 21.09
C GLY A 48 6.25 2.14 20.65
N ASN A 49 5.96 2.70 19.48
CA ASN A 49 4.63 2.70 18.91
C ASN A 49 4.32 1.33 18.28
N LEU A 50 3.08 0.87 18.45
CA LEU A 50 2.55 -0.35 17.86
C LEU A 50 1.37 0.02 16.99
N GLU A 51 1.35 -0.44 15.74
CA GLU A 51 0.27 -0.21 14.79
C GLU A 51 -0.24 -1.53 14.24
N LEU A 52 -1.56 -1.64 14.09
CA LEU A 52 -2.24 -2.73 13.40
C LEU A 52 -2.77 -2.20 12.08
N GLU A 53 -2.42 -2.88 10.97
CA GLU A 53 -2.93 -2.55 9.64
C GLU A 53 -3.72 -3.71 9.04
N LEU A 54 -4.79 -3.36 8.33
CA LEU A 54 -5.58 -4.27 7.51
C LEU A 54 -5.50 -3.82 6.06
N TRP A 55 -4.91 -4.64 5.22
CA TRP A 55 -4.75 -4.41 3.81
C TRP A 55 -5.73 -5.26 3.01
N ASN A 56 -6.31 -4.68 1.99
CA ASN A 56 -7.10 -5.42 1.01
C ASN A 56 -6.73 -4.96 -0.39
N ASP A 57 -6.25 -5.90 -1.20
CA ASP A 57 -5.96 -5.74 -2.59
C ASP A 57 -6.97 -6.52 -3.42
N VAL A 58 -7.50 -5.91 -4.47
CA VAL A 58 -8.24 -6.58 -5.53
C VAL A 58 -7.42 -6.44 -6.80
N GLU A 59 -6.89 -7.56 -7.26
CA GLU A 59 -6.08 -7.67 -8.45
C GLU A 59 -6.96 -8.20 -9.59
N ALA A 60 -7.38 -7.30 -10.47
CA ALA A 60 -8.30 -7.64 -11.55
C ALA A 60 -7.54 -7.88 -12.85
N PRO A 61 -7.66 -9.07 -13.45
CA PRO A 61 -7.10 -9.38 -14.73
C PRO A 61 -7.91 -8.73 -15.87
N ARG A 62 -7.38 -8.78 -17.07
CA ARG A 62 -8.04 -8.26 -18.26
C ARG A 62 -9.26 -9.09 -18.68
N SER A 63 -9.27 -10.37 -18.36
CA SER A 63 -10.31 -11.30 -18.78
C SER A 63 -11.70 -10.88 -18.29
N ALA A 64 -11.86 -10.77 -17.00
CA ALA A 64 -13.08 -10.28 -16.35
C ALA A 64 -12.80 -9.89 -14.90
N PHE A 65 -13.53 -8.92 -14.39
CA PHE A 65 -13.45 -8.54 -12.97
C PHE A 65 -13.83 -9.70 -12.02
N SER A 66 -14.69 -10.62 -12.49
CA SER A 66 -15.05 -11.83 -11.73
C SER A 66 -13.87 -12.81 -11.50
N ASP A 67 -12.80 -12.67 -12.26
CA ASP A 67 -11.60 -13.50 -12.17
C ASP A 67 -10.54 -12.87 -11.25
N SER A 68 -10.91 -11.82 -10.51
CA SER A 68 -9.99 -11.12 -9.62
C SER A 68 -9.51 -12.01 -8.48
N THR A 69 -8.25 -11.81 -8.10
CA THR A 69 -7.69 -12.29 -6.84
C THR A 69 -7.85 -11.21 -5.77
N ILE A 70 -8.23 -11.61 -4.57
CA ILE A 70 -8.31 -10.73 -3.40
C ILE A 70 -7.23 -11.18 -2.43
N VAL A 71 -6.31 -10.28 -2.13
CA VAL A 71 -5.25 -10.49 -1.14
C VAL A 71 -5.53 -9.62 0.08
N THR A 72 -5.66 -10.26 1.24
CA THR A 72 -5.86 -9.59 2.52
C THR A 72 -4.63 -9.79 3.39
N ARG A 73 -4.07 -8.69 3.94
CA ARG A 73 -2.95 -8.78 4.88
C ARG A 73 -3.35 -8.19 6.22
N VAL A 74 -2.94 -8.87 7.28
CA VAL A 74 -2.98 -8.35 8.65
C VAL A 74 -1.54 -8.10 9.06
N GLU A 75 -1.22 -6.84 9.30
CA GLU A 75 0.12 -6.39 9.65
C GLU A 75 0.16 -5.89 11.08
N LEU A 76 1.22 -6.22 11.79
CA LEU A 76 1.55 -5.65 13.09
C LEU A 76 2.93 -5.02 12.99
N GLU A 77 2.98 -3.69 13.10
CA GLU A 77 4.19 -2.90 12.97
C GLU A 77 4.63 -2.29 14.30
N TYR A 78 5.93 -2.37 14.62
CA TYR A 78 6.50 -1.88 15.86
C TYR A 78 7.78 -1.05 15.66
N GLY A 79 7.79 0.18 16.18
CA GLY A 79 8.96 1.05 16.19
C GLY A 79 10.02 0.62 17.20
N LEU A 80 11.15 0.09 16.75
CA LEU A 80 12.30 -0.25 17.60
C LEU A 80 13.05 1.00 18.05
N THR A 81 13.25 1.92 17.12
CA THR A 81 13.82 3.25 17.33
C THR A 81 13.06 4.24 16.46
N ASP A 82 13.34 5.53 16.56
CA ASP A 82 12.71 6.50 15.66
C ASP A 82 13.12 6.35 14.18
N ARG A 83 14.16 5.57 13.91
CA ARG A 83 14.69 5.30 12.56
C ARG A 83 14.50 3.88 12.07
N TRP A 84 14.07 2.97 12.93
CA TRP A 84 14.01 1.55 12.63
C TRP A 84 12.75 0.92 13.20
N ASP A 85 12.01 0.25 12.34
CA ASP A 85 10.84 -0.54 12.69
C ASP A 85 10.90 -1.94 12.09
N LEU A 86 10.00 -2.77 12.60
CA LEU A 86 9.74 -4.13 12.12
C LEU A 86 8.24 -4.29 11.94
N ALA A 87 7.84 -5.04 10.92
CA ALA A 87 6.47 -5.46 10.73
C ALA A 87 6.35 -6.96 10.47
N LEU A 88 5.28 -7.56 10.95
CA LEU A 88 4.93 -8.95 10.73
C LEU A 88 3.57 -9.01 10.04
N TYR A 89 3.53 -9.70 8.90
CA TYR A 89 2.31 -9.89 8.12
C TYR A 89 1.82 -11.32 8.18
N HIS A 90 0.49 -11.47 8.21
CA HIS A 90 -0.21 -12.68 7.81
C HIS A 90 -1.00 -12.38 6.54
N VAL A 91 -0.68 -13.11 5.48
CA VAL A 91 -1.26 -12.91 4.16
C VAL A 91 -2.28 -14.00 3.89
N PHE A 92 -3.43 -13.61 3.36
CA PHE A 92 -4.51 -14.50 2.94
C PHE A 92 -4.90 -14.16 1.52
N ALA A 93 -5.23 -15.17 0.72
CA ALA A 93 -5.67 -14.99 -0.65
C ALA A 93 -6.97 -15.74 -0.92
N GLN A 94 -7.72 -15.29 -1.92
CA GLN A 94 -8.90 -15.96 -2.47
C GLN A 94 -9.19 -15.45 -3.88
N GLY A 95 -9.92 -16.21 -4.65
CA GLY A 95 -10.39 -15.78 -5.98
C GLY A 95 -9.59 -16.41 -7.11
N GLY A 96 -9.47 -15.68 -8.22
CA GLY A 96 -8.84 -16.16 -9.44
C GLY A 96 -9.85 -16.64 -10.50
N PRO A 97 -9.37 -17.29 -11.58
CA PRO A 97 -10.18 -17.55 -12.76
C PRO A 97 -11.42 -18.40 -12.50
N GLN A 98 -12.56 -17.99 -13.08
CA GLN A 98 -13.77 -18.80 -13.08
C GLN A 98 -13.65 -19.98 -14.07
N PRO A 99 -14.34 -21.14 -13.86
CA PRO A 99 -15.35 -21.39 -12.82
C PRO A 99 -14.81 -21.96 -11.49
N ASN A 100 -13.51 -22.06 -11.30
CA ASN A 100 -12.88 -22.70 -10.14
C ASN A 100 -11.98 -21.72 -9.36
N PRO A 101 -12.53 -20.67 -8.74
CA PRO A 101 -11.74 -19.76 -7.94
C PRO A 101 -11.23 -20.46 -6.68
N GLU A 102 -10.07 -20.06 -6.23
CA GLU A 102 -9.52 -20.56 -4.97
C GLU A 102 -10.33 -20.04 -3.79
N PRO A 103 -10.65 -20.90 -2.80
CA PRO A 103 -11.28 -20.48 -1.58
C PRO A 103 -10.32 -19.60 -0.74
N PHE A 104 -10.87 -18.86 0.22
CA PHE A 104 -10.05 -18.13 1.18
C PHE A 104 -9.09 -19.08 1.93
N HIS A 105 -7.80 -18.78 1.85
CA HIS A 105 -6.73 -19.59 2.45
C HIS A 105 -5.61 -18.70 3.00
N PHE A 106 -4.82 -19.25 3.91
CA PHE A 106 -3.56 -18.64 4.33
C PHE A 106 -2.53 -18.83 3.21
N ASP A 107 -1.92 -17.75 2.76
CA ASP A 107 -0.99 -17.70 1.64
C ASP A 107 0.46 -17.69 2.12
N SER A 108 0.80 -16.72 2.97
CA SER A 108 2.16 -16.56 3.45
C SER A 108 2.22 -15.72 4.74
N TRP A 109 3.37 -15.67 5.35
CA TRP A 109 3.71 -14.64 6.31
C TRP A 109 5.01 -13.95 5.91
N ARG A 110 5.13 -12.66 6.30
CA ARG A 110 6.24 -11.80 5.93
C ARG A 110 6.81 -11.14 7.16
N LEU A 111 8.12 -10.95 7.14
CA LEU A 111 8.85 -10.14 8.11
C LEU A 111 9.49 -8.98 7.36
N GLU A 112 9.01 -7.78 7.64
CA GLU A 112 9.49 -6.53 7.06
C GLU A 112 10.39 -5.78 8.03
N MET A 113 11.36 -5.03 7.50
CA MET A 113 12.25 -4.16 8.24
C MET A 113 12.51 -2.89 7.43
N ARG A 114 12.36 -1.72 8.06
CA ARG A 114 12.68 -0.42 7.46
C ARG A 114 13.71 0.34 8.30
N TYR A 115 14.63 1.01 7.62
CA TYR A 115 15.68 1.78 8.27
C TYR A 115 15.94 3.11 7.55
N ARG A 116 15.69 4.24 8.24
CA ARG A 116 16.00 5.59 7.76
C ARG A 116 17.48 5.89 7.94
N LEU A 117 18.18 6.24 6.85
CA LEU A 117 19.61 6.53 6.91
C LEU A 117 19.94 7.85 7.62
N ALA A 118 18.97 8.81 7.60
CA ALA A 118 19.09 10.12 8.24
C ALA A 118 17.75 10.55 8.83
N GLU A 119 17.69 11.68 9.53
CA GLU A 119 16.43 12.30 9.91
C GLU A 119 15.76 12.95 8.69
N LYS A 120 14.44 13.11 8.76
CA LYS A 120 13.66 13.76 7.71
C LYS A 120 14.22 15.14 7.38
N ASN A 121 14.53 15.40 6.10
CA ASN A 121 15.13 16.63 5.58
C ASN A 121 16.56 16.94 6.06
N GLU A 122 17.25 16.02 6.70
CA GLU A 122 18.67 16.17 7.05
C GLU A 122 19.56 16.12 5.80
N TRP A 123 19.21 15.29 4.83
CA TRP A 123 19.89 15.18 3.53
C TRP A 123 19.11 15.92 2.42
N PRO A 124 19.76 16.24 1.29
CA PRO A 124 19.07 16.83 0.14
C PRO A 124 17.89 15.98 -0.37
N VAL A 125 18.00 14.66 -0.24
CA VAL A 125 16.97 13.65 -0.50
C VAL A 125 16.94 12.72 0.70
N ASP A 126 15.77 12.43 1.23
CA ASP A 126 15.57 11.47 2.31
C ASP A 126 15.69 10.05 1.75
N VAL A 127 16.48 9.19 2.43
CA VAL A 127 16.81 7.84 1.98
C VAL A 127 16.50 6.82 3.06
N MET A 128 15.70 5.81 2.69
CA MET A 128 15.34 4.69 3.57
C MET A 128 15.62 3.36 2.87
N LEU A 129 16.09 2.40 3.63
CA LEU A 129 16.25 1.01 3.21
C LEU A 129 15.07 0.19 3.72
N TYR A 130 14.65 -0.76 2.93
CA TYR A 130 13.62 -1.72 3.22
C TYR A 130 14.10 -3.12 2.88
N GLY A 131 13.74 -4.09 3.69
CA GLY A 131 13.95 -5.51 3.43
C GLY A 131 12.77 -6.31 3.94
N GLU A 132 12.31 -7.28 3.16
CA GLU A 132 11.24 -8.20 3.54
C GLU A 132 11.67 -9.63 3.24
N LEU A 133 11.31 -10.54 4.14
CA LEU A 133 11.45 -11.97 3.98
C LEU A 133 10.06 -12.58 4.01
N GLU A 134 9.66 -13.18 2.90
CA GLU A 134 8.39 -13.91 2.78
C GLU A 134 8.61 -15.42 2.92
N ARG A 135 7.69 -16.06 3.65
CA ARG A 135 7.60 -17.50 3.77
C ARG A 135 6.24 -17.98 3.27
N PRO A 136 6.17 -18.60 2.07
CA PRO A 136 4.94 -19.21 1.56
C PRO A 136 4.39 -20.30 2.50
N ALA A 137 3.07 -20.49 2.47
CA ALA A 137 2.38 -21.55 3.23
C ALA A 137 2.79 -22.95 2.77
N ASP A 138 3.05 -23.13 1.48
CA ASP A 138 3.65 -24.35 0.96
C ASP A 138 5.14 -24.40 1.32
N PHE A 139 5.51 -25.32 2.22
CA PHE A 139 6.89 -25.48 2.65
C PHE A 139 7.83 -26.05 1.57
N ASN A 140 7.32 -26.45 0.41
CA ASN A 140 8.15 -26.83 -0.74
C ASN A 140 8.61 -25.62 -1.55
N GLU A 141 7.93 -24.49 -1.43
CA GLU A 141 8.35 -23.24 -2.04
C GLU A 141 9.50 -22.59 -1.28
N PRO A 142 10.44 -21.92 -1.94
CA PRO A 142 11.53 -21.24 -1.30
C PRO A 142 11.04 -19.97 -0.59
N PHE A 143 11.85 -19.43 0.31
CA PHE A 143 11.67 -18.07 0.80
C PHE A 143 11.84 -17.06 -0.34
N GLU A 144 11.11 -15.97 -0.25
CA GLU A 144 11.25 -14.81 -1.12
C GLU A 144 11.82 -13.63 -0.34
N VAL A 145 12.69 -12.87 -1.00
CA VAL A 145 13.30 -11.67 -0.43
C VAL A 145 12.97 -10.49 -1.31
N GLU A 146 12.44 -9.43 -0.70
CA GLU A 146 12.23 -8.14 -1.36
C GLU A 146 13.14 -7.09 -0.69
N GLU A 147 13.78 -6.27 -1.52
CA GLU A 147 14.62 -5.16 -1.09
C GLU A 147 14.16 -3.88 -1.78
N LYS A 148 14.07 -2.75 -1.02
CA LYS A 148 13.74 -1.45 -1.61
C LYS A 148 14.74 -0.38 -1.17
N LEU A 149 15.10 0.46 -2.12
CA LEU A 149 15.68 1.76 -1.87
C LEU A 149 14.58 2.82 -2.04
N ILE A 150 14.23 3.48 -0.97
CA ILE A 150 13.16 4.46 -0.92
C ILE A 150 13.76 5.85 -0.84
N LEU A 151 13.36 6.71 -1.77
CA LEU A 151 13.82 8.09 -1.89
C LEU A 151 12.60 9.02 -1.78
N GLU A 152 12.70 10.06 -0.96
CA GLU A 152 11.64 11.07 -0.85
C GLU A 152 12.24 12.47 -0.75
N LYS A 153 11.52 13.45 -1.33
CA LYS A 153 11.83 14.86 -1.19
C LYS A 153 10.58 15.69 -1.04
N ASP A 154 10.51 16.43 0.07
CA ASP A 154 9.44 17.38 0.34
C ASP A 154 9.72 18.77 -0.24
N PHE A 155 8.66 19.35 -0.79
CA PHE A 155 8.58 20.75 -1.25
C PHE A 155 7.35 21.41 -0.61
N GLY A 156 7.42 21.63 0.70
CA GLY A 156 6.30 22.11 1.49
C GLY A 156 5.19 21.06 1.59
N ARG A 157 4.04 21.29 0.95
CA ARG A 157 2.91 20.36 0.92
C ARG A 157 3.03 19.27 -0.16
N LEU A 158 3.96 19.44 -1.08
CA LEU A 158 4.23 18.48 -2.15
C LEU A 158 5.39 17.57 -1.73
N ALA A 159 5.28 16.28 -1.97
CA ALA A 159 6.38 15.33 -1.86
C ALA A 159 6.54 14.56 -3.18
N LEU A 160 7.77 14.31 -3.56
CA LEU A 160 8.14 13.40 -4.63
C LEU A 160 8.74 12.16 -4.00
N VAL A 161 8.29 10.99 -4.45
CA VAL A 161 8.73 9.68 -3.97
C VAL A 161 9.21 8.86 -5.14
N ALA A 162 10.29 8.11 -4.94
CA ALA A 162 10.76 7.09 -5.88
C ALA A 162 11.24 5.87 -5.12
N ASN A 163 10.89 4.67 -5.59
CA ASN A 163 11.42 3.43 -5.07
C ASN A 163 12.12 2.65 -6.18
N LEU A 164 13.20 1.97 -5.82
CA LEU A 164 13.83 0.92 -6.61
C LEU A 164 13.65 -0.38 -5.84
N VAL A 165 12.99 -1.35 -6.44
CA VAL A 165 12.61 -2.62 -5.80
C VAL A 165 13.28 -3.77 -6.53
N GLY A 166 13.82 -4.71 -5.77
CA GLY A 166 14.30 -6.00 -6.23
C GLY A 166 13.64 -7.11 -5.44
N GLU A 167 13.15 -8.14 -6.12
CA GLU A 167 12.52 -9.31 -5.53
C GLU A 167 13.07 -10.57 -6.14
N GLN A 168 13.36 -11.57 -5.33
CA GLN A 168 13.90 -12.85 -5.78
C GLN A 168 13.65 -13.98 -4.77
N HIS A 169 13.55 -15.19 -5.29
CA HIS A 169 13.51 -16.39 -4.47
C HIS A 169 14.88 -16.73 -3.90
N LEU A 170 14.97 -16.96 -2.59
CA LEU A 170 16.22 -17.27 -1.91
C LEU A 170 16.77 -18.64 -2.34
N LEU A 171 18.02 -18.64 -2.81
CA LEU A 171 18.74 -19.83 -3.31
C LEU A 171 18.08 -20.50 -4.53
N ARG A 172 17.15 -19.83 -5.20
CA ARG A 172 16.41 -20.36 -6.35
C ARG A 172 16.33 -19.31 -7.47
N ALA A 173 17.47 -18.83 -7.90
CA ALA A 173 17.56 -17.87 -9.00
C ALA A 173 16.99 -18.37 -10.34
N ASP A 174 16.77 -19.71 -10.46
CA ASP A 174 16.10 -20.34 -11.59
C ASP A 174 14.57 -20.04 -11.64
N LEU A 175 13.95 -19.63 -10.53
CA LEU A 175 12.54 -19.24 -10.48
C LEU A 175 12.28 -17.80 -10.95
N GLY A 176 13.34 -17.05 -11.25
CA GLY A 176 13.21 -15.69 -11.74
C GLY A 176 13.51 -14.62 -10.69
N ARG A 177 13.37 -13.39 -11.12
CA ARG A 177 13.52 -12.19 -10.28
C ARG A 177 12.68 -11.06 -10.85
N THR A 178 12.21 -10.16 -9.99
CA THR A 178 11.47 -8.98 -10.38
C THR A 178 12.27 -7.72 -10.04
N TRP A 179 12.28 -6.76 -10.95
CA TRP A 179 12.70 -5.39 -10.71
C TRP A 179 11.51 -4.47 -10.89
N GLU A 180 11.33 -3.55 -9.96
CA GLU A 180 10.27 -2.56 -10.02
C GLU A 180 10.82 -1.16 -9.77
N VAL A 181 10.22 -0.19 -10.45
CA VAL A 181 10.48 1.22 -10.23
C VAL A 181 9.17 1.93 -10.02
N ASP A 182 9.05 2.61 -8.87
CA ASP A 182 7.88 3.39 -8.51
C ASP A 182 8.20 4.86 -8.49
N PHE A 183 7.26 5.66 -8.96
CA PHE A 183 7.28 7.11 -8.82
C PHE A 183 5.95 7.59 -8.31
N GLY A 184 5.97 8.47 -7.31
CA GLY A 184 4.79 9.05 -6.72
C GLY A 184 4.92 10.55 -6.50
N VAL A 185 3.80 11.24 -6.64
CA VAL A 185 3.63 12.64 -6.27
C VAL A 185 2.51 12.72 -5.25
N ARG A 186 2.82 13.16 -4.04
CA ARG A 186 1.85 13.34 -2.96
C ARG A 186 1.64 14.81 -2.69
N TYR A 187 0.40 15.21 -2.45
CA TYR A 187 0.03 16.55 -2.02
C TYR A 187 -0.81 16.53 -0.75
N GLU A 188 -0.37 17.27 0.28
CA GLU A 188 -1.12 17.46 1.51
C GLU A 188 -2.16 18.56 1.32
N VAL A 189 -3.42 18.17 1.10
CA VAL A 189 -4.55 19.09 0.95
C VAL A 189 -4.87 19.73 2.30
N LEU A 190 -4.93 18.92 3.35
CA LEU A 190 -5.12 19.26 4.75
C LEU A 190 -4.19 18.36 5.60
N PRO A 191 -3.87 18.70 6.85
CA PRO A 191 -3.10 17.81 7.73
C PRO A 191 -3.68 16.39 7.82
N GLN A 192 -5.00 16.24 7.70
CA GLN A 192 -5.71 14.96 7.76
C GLN A 192 -5.93 14.31 6.40
N LEU A 193 -5.78 15.06 5.29
CA LEU A 193 -6.14 14.61 3.94
C LEU A 193 -4.96 14.77 2.99
N ARG A 194 -4.49 13.67 2.44
CA ARG A 194 -3.48 13.64 1.37
C ARG A 194 -4.05 12.97 0.13
N VAL A 195 -3.58 13.40 -1.02
CA VAL A 195 -3.86 12.80 -2.32
C VAL A 195 -2.54 12.50 -3.01
N ALA A 196 -2.51 11.46 -3.83
CA ALA A 196 -1.33 11.15 -4.61
C ALA A 196 -1.70 10.66 -6.02
N ALA A 197 -0.72 10.72 -6.91
CA ALA A 197 -0.71 10.04 -8.19
C ALA A 197 0.59 9.26 -8.29
N GLU A 198 0.51 8.02 -8.78
CA GLU A 198 1.61 7.08 -8.83
C GLU A 198 1.74 6.48 -10.22
N PHE A 199 2.96 6.27 -10.65
CA PHE A 199 3.33 5.45 -11.80
C PHE A 199 4.32 4.39 -11.34
N TRP A 200 4.10 3.14 -11.73
CA TRP A 200 5.08 2.08 -11.48
C TRP A 200 5.20 1.14 -12.66
N THR A 201 6.34 0.46 -12.71
CA THR A 201 6.63 -0.52 -13.74
C THR A 201 7.32 -1.72 -13.11
N THR A 202 6.84 -2.93 -13.44
CA THR A 202 7.44 -4.20 -13.04
C THR A 202 8.12 -4.87 -14.22
N HIS A 203 9.29 -5.43 -13.99
CA HIS A 203 10.06 -6.18 -14.96
C HIS A 203 10.40 -7.54 -14.35
N GLU A 204 9.73 -8.57 -14.80
CA GLU A 204 9.95 -9.94 -14.36
C GLU A 204 10.82 -10.67 -15.36
N PHE A 205 11.84 -11.37 -14.85
CA PHE A 205 12.84 -12.11 -15.63
C PHE A 205 12.77 -13.59 -15.24
N VAL A 206 12.35 -14.44 -16.16
CA VAL A 206 12.31 -15.90 -15.99
C VAL A 206 13.11 -16.54 -17.14
N GLY A 207 14.32 -16.97 -16.85
CA GLY A 207 15.25 -17.44 -17.88
C GLY A 207 15.53 -16.36 -18.94
N PRO A 208 15.24 -16.63 -20.23
CA PRO A 208 15.40 -15.67 -21.32
C PRO A 208 14.20 -14.71 -21.47
N ASP A 209 13.08 -15.02 -20.82
CA ASP A 209 11.83 -14.29 -20.98
C ASP A 209 11.78 -13.07 -20.06
N VAL A 210 11.22 -11.97 -20.57
CA VAL A 210 11.04 -10.73 -19.82
C VAL A 210 9.61 -10.23 -19.99
N SER A 211 8.84 -10.25 -18.91
CA SER A 211 7.53 -9.59 -18.82
C SER A 211 7.70 -8.17 -18.31
N ARG A 212 6.90 -7.24 -18.83
CA ARG A 212 6.91 -5.83 -18.42
C ARG A 212 5.49 -5.33 -18.25
N ASN A 213 5.21 -4.73 -17.10
CA ASN A 213 3.92 -4.15 -16.82
C ASN A 213 4.10 -2.69 -16.40
N TYR A 214 3.14 -1.85 -16.78
CA TYR A 214 3.15 -0.43 -16.51
C TYR A 214 1.80 -0.02 -15.92
N TYR A 215 1.83 0.81 -14.88
CA TYR A 215 0.62 1.22 -14.17
C TYR A 215 0.64 2.70 -13.86
N LEU A 216 -0.54 3.27 -13.77
CA LEU A 216 -0.77 4.64 -13.30
C LEU A 216 -2.02 4.65 -12.43
N GLY A 217 -1.99 5.37 -11.31
CA GLY A 217 -3.16 5.43 -10.46
C GLY A 217 -3.18 6.59 -9.48
N PRO A 218 -4.39 7.06 -9.12
CA PRO A 218 -4.60 7.99 -8.02
C PRO A 218 -4.78 7.25 -6.70
N SER A 219 -4.42 7.92 -5.62
CA SER A 219 -4.71 7.47 -4.26
C SER A 219 -5.04 8.64 -3.33
N VAL A 220 -5.68 8.31 -2.21
CA VAL A 220 -6.08 9.25 -1.17
C VAL A 220 -5.88 8.63 0.19
N SER A 221 -5.47 9.43 1.17
CA SER A 221 -5.47 9.00 2.57
C SER A 221 -6.09 10.04 3.49
N VAL A 222 -6.83 9.53 4.48
CA VAL A 222 -7.43 10.34 5.54
C VAL A 222 -6.96 9.78 6.87
N ALA A 223 -6.53 10.67 7.79
CA ALA A 223 -6.04 10.25 9.10
C ALA A 223 -6.63 11.08 10.23
N THR A 224 -6.80 10.42 11.37
CA THR A 224 -7.02 11.01 12.69
C THR A 224 -5.79 10.77 13.56
N SER A 225 -5.88 11.03 14.86
CA SER A 225 -4.77 10.74 15.79
C SER A 225 -4.52 9.24 16.00
N LYS A 226 -5.48 8.37 15.71
CA LYS A 226 -5.41 6.92 15.99
C LYS A 226 -5.70 6.04 14.79
N LEU A 227 -6.46 6.55 13.83
CA LEU A 227 -6.92 5.80 12.67
C LEU A 227 -6.51 6.51 11.41
N TRP A 228 -6.10 5.75 10.40
CA TRP A 228 -5.96 6.25 9.06
C TRP A 228 -6.51 5.25 8.04
N LEU A 229 -6.96 5.77 6.93
CA LEU A 229 -7.44 5.00 5.80
C LEU A 229 -6.75 5.50 4.54
N GLN A 230 -6.21 4.58 3.77
CA GLN A 230 -5.71 4.80 2.42
C GLN A 230 -6.61 4.04 1.45
N PHE A 231 -6.86 4.64 0.30
CA PHE A 231 -7.56 4.00 -0.82
C PHE A 231 -6.96 4.50 -2.13
N GLY A 232 -6.80 3.60 -3.08
CA GLY A 232 -6.36 3.98 -4.42
C GLY A 232 -6.63 2.89 -5.46
N VAL A 233 -6.46 3.29 -6.72
CA VAL A 233 -6.68 2.41 -7.87
C VAL A 233 -5.55 2.60 -8.86
N GLY A 234 -4.90 1.51 -9.25
CA GLY A 234 -3.90 1.47 -10.31
C GLY A 234 -4.48 0.85 -11.57
N PHE A 235 -4.21 1.46 -12.71
CA PHE A 235 -4.66 0.99 -14.02
C PHE A 235 -3.47 0.54 -14.84
N GLY A 236 -3.55 -0.66 -15.38
CA GLY A 236 -2.58 -1.19 -16.33
C GLY A 236 -2.62 -0.41 -17.65
N LEU A 237 -1.45 0.02 -18.11
CA LEU A 237 -1.32 0.87 -19.30
C LEU A 237 -1.08 0.06 -20.57
N ASP A 238 -0.53 -1.16 -20.45
CA ASP A 238 -0.32 -2.03 -21.60
C ASP A 238 -1.54 -2.97 -21.76
N PRO A 239 -2.21 -2.94 -22.92
CA PRO A 239 -3.28 -3.89 -23.21
C PRO A 239 -2.84 -5.36 -23.20
N GLY A 240 -1.56 -5.65 -23.32
CA GLY A 240 -0.99 -7.00 -23.32
C GLY A 240 -0.68 -7.57 -21.95
N GLN A 241 -0.66 -6.74 -20.89
CA GLN A 241 -0.38 -7.22 -19.52
C GLN A 241 -1.57 -7.95 -18.91
N ASP A 242 -1.29 -8.93 -18.05
CA ASP A 242 -2.32 -9.78 -17.45
C ASP A 242 -3.15 -9.03 -16.41
N GLN A 243 -2.51 -8.38 -15.45
CA GLN A 243 -3.17 -7.57 -14.45
C GLN A 243 -3.49 -6.18 -15.00
N GLN A 244 -4.78 -5.85 -15.09
CA GLN A 244 -5.25 -4.57 -15.64
C GLN A 244 -5.63 -3.54 -14.59
N MET A 245 -5.94 -3.97 -13.38
CA MET A 245 -6.34 -3.06 -12.31
C MET A 245 -5.91 -3.60 -10.95
N LEU A 246 -5.36 -2.72 -10.13
CA LEU A 246 -5.14 -2.92 -8.71
C LEU A 246 -6.04 -1.96 -7.94
N ILE A 247 -6.90 -2.46 -7.06
CA ILE A 247 -7.61 -1.64 -6.07
C ILE A 247 -7.02 -1.98 -4.71
N ARG A 248 -6.46 -1.00 -4.01
CA ARG A 248 -5.90 -1.19 -2.66
C ARG A 248 -6.61 -0.31 -1.65
N SER A 249 -6.91 -0.89 -0.50
CA SER A 249 -7.29 -0.15 0.69
C SER A 249 -6.49 -0.63 1.90
N VAL A 250 -6.05 0.30 2.73
CA VAL A 250 -5.34 0.01 3.97
C VAL A 250 -6.01 0.78 5.11
N LEU A 251 -6.32 0.10 6.19
CA LEU A 251 -6.82 0.69 7.43
C LEU A 251 -5.77 0.47 8.52
N GLY A 252 -5.17 1.55 9.01
CA GLY A 252 -4.19 1.53 10.09
C GLY A 252 -4.78 2.02 11.41
N PHE A 253 -4.38 1.39 12.50
CA PHE A 253 -4.82 1.69 13.86
C PHE A 253 -3.64 1.69 14.83
N ASN A 254 -3.32 2.86 15.40
CA ASN A 254 -2.33 3.00 16.47
C ASN A 254 -2.87 2.49 17.81
N LEU A 255 -2.18 1.55 18.43
CA LEU A 255 -2.55 0.83 19.66
C LEU A 255 -2.03 1.50 20.93
#